data_e1d705016b08ea227622aa6a87fc0fba
#
_entry.id   e1d705016b08ea227622aa6a87fc0fba
#
_cell.length_a   1.000
_cell.length_b   1.000
_cell.length_c   1.000
_cell.angle_alpha   90.00
_cell.angle_beta   90.00
_cell.angle_gamma   90.00
#
_symmetry.space_group_name_H-M   'P 1'
#
loop_
_entity.id
_entity.type
_entity.pdbx_description
1 polymer ?
#
loop_
_entity_poly.entity_id
_entity_poly.type
_entity_poly.pdbx_seq_one_letter_code
_entity_poly.pdbx_strand_id
1 'polypeptide(L)'
;MNAKNELNNAYVSLINGQAQYEDGVSKIEDAKNELNKSIEQLTLSKAEFNIQKHDALRELSDAQLEIDKMEGKWIVLDRNSHYSYRDYGACADRMDGIAKVFPVFFFLVAALVCMTTMTRMVDEQRNEMGTLKALGYSKLQIASKYIIYALIASILGSILGCSLGMYLFPTVIFNAWNTLYNIDQIKFLFQPGLILLASGSVTGITLLATLYSIYSELIEMPSQLMRPKAAKAGKKILLERISFIWKRLSFLQKVTARNIFRYKKRFFMTIIGIAGCSALLVAGFGINDSISDIVNQQYNVIYHYDATVSAKTSEITSQIKSLKGVKDVYEEDHLAVTTKIENKDISTTVHIISNDKKFKDFCTLFNGNKEFDLDDSSVLISQKMATKLNKKAGDTIKIKDANNKVIKAKIKGVFTNYVGHHIYASESLYKSWNTNAKTTHIYLIKSKKTTKKFERNLGNKIMNIDSVQSVTFYSSLQKNFKDMIKSISYIVVVLVISAACLAFVVLYNLSNVNISERKREIATIKVLGFTRKEVDAYINRETILLTILGSLIGLGIGIGLHHLIMNLAEMDDIMFGRTINSISYVISFVMTIGFNAIINLCMHKKLNNIQMVESLKAVE
;
A
#
# COMPACT_ATOMS: atom_id res chain seq x y z
N MET A 1 40.28 -130.04 -4.91
CA MET A 1 40.45 -128.79 -4.07
C MET A 1 40.07 -127.54 -4.84
N ASN A 2 40.30 -127.49 -6.15
CA ASN A 2 40.00 -126.23 -6.95
C ASN A 2 38.49 -125.92 -7.07
N ALA A 3 37.59 -126.89 -7.30
CA ALA A 3 36.13 -126.61 -7.47
C ALA A 3 35.46 -126.00 -6.22
N LYS A 4 35.96 -126.35 -5.02
CA LYS A 4 35.46 -125.82 -3.76
C LYS A 4 35.88 -124.34 -3.55
N ASN A 5 37.06 -123.96 -4.03
CA ASN A 5 37.53 -122.59 -3.98
C ASN A 5 36.80 -121.69 -5.01
N GLU A 6 36.51 -122.23 -6.22
CA GLU A 6 35.71 -121.51 -7.22
C GLU A 6 34.27 -121.24 -6.76
N LEU A 7 33.64 -122.26 -6.12
CA LEU A 7 32.34 -122.14 -5.55
C LEU A 7 32.29 -121.09 -4.41
N ASN A 8 33.34 -121.12 -3.55
CA ASN A 8 33.41 -120.11 -2.46
C ASN A 8 33.66 -118.69 -2.98
N ASN A 9 34.51 -118.57 -4.01
CA ASN A 9 34.72 -117.25 -4.67
C ASN A 9 33.45 -116.74 -5.38
N ALA A 10 32.69 -117.66 -6.02
CA ALA A 10 31.44 -117.32 -6.65
C ALA A 10 30.37 -116.93 -5.58
N TYR A 11 30.37 -117.65 -4.42
CA TYR A 11 29.50 -117.33 -3.33
C TYR A 11 29.82 -115.96 -2.67
N VAL A 12 31.12 -115.67 -2.46
CA VAL A 12 31.54 -114.34 -1.97
C VAL A 12 31.25 -113.23 -2.98
N SER A 13 31.42 -113.53 -4.29
CA SER A 13 31.05 -112.59 -5.35
C SER A 13 29.53 -112.32 -5.38
N LEU A 14 28.72 -113.37 -5.14
CA LEU A 14 27.26 -113.22 -5.08
C LEU A 14 26.81 -112.36 -3.86
N ILE A 15 27.39 -112.62 -2.66
CA ILE A 15 27.12 -111.82 -1.45
C ILE A 15 27.53 -110.38 -1.64
N ASN A 16 28.72 -110.15 -2.23
CA ASN A 16 29.18 -108.80 -2.54
C ASN A 16 28.26 -108.11 -3.57
N GLY A 17 27.76 -108.85 -4.59
CA GLY A 17 26.83 -108.38 -5.57
C GLY A 17 25.47 -108.05 -4.92
N GLN A 18 25.04 -108.92 -4.01
CA GLN A 18 23.78 -108.68 -3.26
C GLN A 18 23.86 -107.43 -2.33
N ALA A 19 25.03 -107.31 -1.62
CA ALA A 19 25.30 -106.11 -0.81
C ALA A 19 25.38 -104.82 -1.64
N GLN A 20 25.97 -104.86 -2.81
CA GLN A 20 25.97 -103.72 -3.76
C GLN A 20 24.58 -103.38 -4.31
N TYR A 21 23.76 -104.44 -4.56
CA TYR A 21 22.40 -104.27 -4.99
C TYR A 21 21.52 -103.59 -3.87
N GLU A 22 21.64 -104.08 -2.62
CA GLU A 22 20.94 -103.49 -1.48
C GLU A 22 21.39 -102.08 -1.19
N ASP A 23 22.68 -101.76 -1.27
CA ASP A 23 23.23 -100.40 -1.17
C ASP A 23 22.71 -99.51 -2.31
N GLY A 24 22.62 -100.03 -3.54
CA GLY A 24 22.06 -99.38 -4.69
C GLY A 24 20.55 -99.03 -4.53
N VAL A 25 19.78 -100.01 -4.01
CA VAL A 25 18.34 -99.80 -3.71
C VAL A 25 18.18 -98.76 -2.63
N SER A 26 19.00 -98.82 -1.56
CA SER A 26 18.93 -97.78 -0.50
C SER A 26 19.23 -96.37 -1.02
N LYS A 27 20.28 -96.25 -1.86
CA LYS A 27 20.63 -94.97 -2.49
C LYS A 27 19.52 -94.42 -3.42
N ILE A 28 18.86 -95.32 -4.15
CA ILE A 28 17.70 -94.94 -4.98
C ILE A 28 16.52 -94.45 -4.12
N GLU A 29 16.29 -95.12 -2.98
CA GLU A 29 15.18 -94.74 -2.06
C GLU A 29 15.47 -93.41 -1.36
N ASP A 30 16.75 -93.20 -0.94
CA ASP A 30 17.17 -91.88 -0.40
C ASP A 30 17.05 -90.76 -1.44
N ALA A 31 17.52 -91.03 -2.68
CA ALA A 31 17.37 -90.03 -3.76
C ALA A 31 15.93 -89.79 -4.13
N LYS A 32 15.04 -90.81 -4.07
CA LYS A 32 13.61 -90.66 -4.26
C LYS A 32 12.96 -89.80 -3.14
N ASN A 33 13.36 -89.99 -1.90
CA ASN A 33 12.88 -89.23 -0.75
C ASN A 33 13.39 -87.79 -0.86
N GLU A 34 14.62 -87.54 -1.28
CA GLU A 34 15.17 -86.21 -1.49
C GLU A 34 14.44 -85.48 -2.66
N LEU A 35 14.17 -86.22 -3.76
CA LEU A 35 13.41 -85.73 -4.88
C LEU A 35 11.96 -85.34 -4.46
N ASN A 36 11.28 -86.18 -3.65
CA ASN A 36 9.94 -85.90 -3.15
C ASN A 36 9.92 -84.66 -2.25
N LYS A 37 10.91 -84.48 -1.35
CA LYS A 37 11.06 -83.25 -0.55
C LYS A 37 11.28 -82.01 -1.44
N SER A 38 12.10 -82.15 -2.49
CA SER A 38 12.35 -81.08 -3.42
C SER A 38 11.10 -80.70 -4.24
N ILE A 39 10.29 -81.69 -4.65
CA ILE A 39 8.98 -81.46 -5.31
C ILE A 39 7.99 -80.76 -4.36
N GLU A 40 7.97 -81.14 -3.10
CA GLU A 40 7.11 -80.51 -2.08
C GLU A 40 7.52 -79.03 -1.86
N GLN A 41 8.82 -78.79 -1.70
CA GLN A 41 9.38 -77.42 -1.59
C GLN A 41 9.07 -76.57 -2.85
N LEU A 42 9.25 -77.12 -4.03
CA LEU A 42 8.94 -76.45 -5.28
C LEU A 42 7.44 -76.13 -5.39
N THR A 43 6.60 -77.05 -4.91
CA THR A 43 5.13 -76.85 -4.92
C THR A 43 4.72 -75.74 -3.96
N LEU A 44 5.32 -75.68 -2.76
CA LEU A 44 5.10 -74.60 -1.78
C LEU A 44 5.60 -73.26 -2.34
N SER A 45 6.84 -73.23 -2.86
CA SER A 45 7.39 -72.02 -3.44
C SER A 45 6.60 -71.52 -4.66
N LYS A 46 6.04 -72.42 -5.47
CA LYS A 46 5.13 -72.09 -6.58
C LYS A 46 3.82 -71.53 -6.11
N ALA A 47 3.27 -72.04 -4.99
CA ALA A 47 2.07 -71.51 -4.37
C ALA A 47 2.30 -70.08 -3.81
N GLU A 48 3.41 -69.89 -3.06
CA GLU A 48 3.82 -68.56 -2.59
C GLU A 48 4.03 -67.58 -3.71
N PHE A 49 4.75 -67.98 -4.75
CA PHE A 49 4.92 -67.12 -5.93
C PHE A 49 3.64 -66.73 -6.60
N ASN A 50 2.68 -67.63 -6.73
CA ASN A 50 1.37 -67.34 -7.30
C ASN A 50 0.56 -66.35 -6.43
N ILE A 51 0.64 -66.46 -5.10
CA ILE A 51 0.03 -65.48 -4.19
C ILE A 51 0.68 -64.10 -4.36
N GLN A 52 2.01 -64.04 -4.27
CA GLN A 52 2.72 -62.77 -4.47
C GLN A 52 2.45 -62.13 -5.84
N LYS A 53 2.42 -62.95 -6.89
CA LYS A 53 2.06 -62.47 -8.24
C LYS A 53 0.66 -61.90 -8.30
N HIS A 54 -0.29 -62.59 -7.65
CA HIS A 54 -1.69 -62.12 -7.63
C HIS A 54 -1.82 -60.81 -6.85
N ASP A 55 -1.15 -60.66 -5.72
CA ASP A 55 -1.13 -59.43 -4.92
C ASP A 55 -0.47 -58.28 -5.67
N ALA A 56 0.67 -58.52 -6.34
CA ALA A 56 1.34 -57.51 -7.17
C ALA A 56 0.47 -57.06 -8.37
N LEU A 57 -0.21 -57.99 -9.02
CA LEU A 57 -1.16 -57.66 -10.10
C LEU A 57 -2.36 -56.87 -9.60
N ARG A 58 -2.83 -57.11 -8.40
CA ARG A 58 -3.90 -56.36 -7.78
C ARG A 58 -3.46 -54.93 -7.43
N GLU A 59 -2.28 -54.77 -6.82
CA GLU A 59 -1.70 -53.44 -6.57
C GLU A 59 -1.48 -52.65 -7.87
N LEU A 60 -0.99 -53.32 -8.93
CA LEU A 60 -0.83 -52.69 -10.23
C LEU A 60 -2.17 -52.23 -10.84
N SER A 61 -3.23 -53.07 -10.71
CA SER A 61 -4.57 -52.73 -11.17
C SER A 61 -5.17 -51.57 -10.38
N ASP A 62 -4.96 -51.54 -9.07
CA ASP A 62 -5.45 -50.46 -8.22
C ASP A 62 -4.70 -49.14 -8.51
N ALA A 63 -3.38 -49.20 -8.73
CA ALA A 63 -2.59 -48.05 -9.17
C ALA A 63 -3.01 -47.56 -10.57
N GLN A 64 -3.31 -48.47 -11.50
CA GLN A 64 -3.81 -48.08 -12.81
C GLN A 64 -5.17 -47.41 -12.74
N LEU A 65 -6.08 -47.91 -11.87
CA LEU A 65 -7.36 -47.28 -11.60
C LEU A 65 -7.24 -45.88 -10.98
N GLU A 66 -6.23 -45.67 -10.13
CA GLU A 66 -5.92 -44.32 -9.61
C GLU A 66 -5.40 -43.39 -10.69
N ILE A 67 -4.52 -43.88 -11.57
CA ILE A 67 -4.01 -43.11 -12.72
C ILE A 67 -5.14 -42.75 -13.70
N ASP A 68 -6.03 -43.71 -13.98
CA ASP A 68 -7.17 -43.49 -14.90
C ASP A 68 -8.21 -42.51 -14.31
N LYS A 69 -8.30 -42.42 -12.98
CA LYS A 69 -9.09 -41.38 -12.28
C LYS A 69 -8.46 -40.02 -12.30
N MET A 70 -7.16 -39.90 -12.54
CA MET A 70 -6.48 -38.65 -12.76
C MET A 70 -6.82 -38.13 -14.15
N GLU A 71 -7.88 -37.33 -14.26
CA GLU A 71 -8.12 -36.53 -15.46
C GLU A 71 -6.95 -35.57 -15.63
N GLY A 72 -6.02 -35.91 -16.48
CA GLY A 72 -4.91 -35.05 -16.87
C GLY A 72 -5.44 -33.83 -17.62
N LYS A 73 -5.88 -32.81 -16.89
CA LYS A 73 -6.17 -31.51 -17.50
C LYS A 73 -4.86 -30.79 -17.78
N TRP A 74 -4.61 -30.49 -19.05
CA TRP A 74 -3.54 -29.59 -19.42
C TRP A 74 -3.82 -28.22 -18.82
N ILE A 75 -3.01 -27.79 -17.85
CA ILE A 75 -3.07 -26.44 -17.32
C ILE A 75 -2.02 -25.62 -18.06
N VAL A 76 -2.49 -24.81 -19.01
CA VAL A 76 -1.62 -23.86 -19.70
C VAL A 76 -1.52 -22.61 -18.83
N LEU A 77 -0.37 -22.42 -18.19
CA LEU A 77 -0.08 -21.22 -17.42
C LEU A 77 0.57 -20.18 -18.34
N ASP A 78 -0.11 -19.08 -18.55
CA ASP A 78 0.43 -17.91 -19.22
C ASP A 78 1.14 -16.97 -18.21
N ARG A 79 1.68 -15.84 -18.69
CA ARG A 79 2.29 -14.83 -17.82
C ARG A 79 1.31 -14.24 -16.79
N ASN A 80 0.02 -14.15 -17.15
CA ASN A 80 -1.00 -13.60 -16.25
C ASN A 80 -1.38 -14.57 -15.12
N SER A 81 -1.08 -15.86 -15.30
CA SER A 81 -1.23 -16.89 -14.26
C SER A 81 -0.08 -16.84 -13.25
N HIS A 82 1.07 -16.23 -13.61
CA HIS A 82 2.22 -16.11 -12.72
C HIS A 82 2.00 -14.97 -11.71
N TYR A 83 1.91 -15.32 -10.42
CA TYR A 83 1.58 -14.38 -9.35
C TYR A 83 2.47 -13.13 -9.34
N SER A 84 3.80 -13.32 -9.36
CA SER A 84 4.75 -12.18 -9.27
C SER A 84 4.67 -11.25 -10.49
N TYR A 85 4.39 -11.79 -11.69
CA TYR A 85 4.21 -10.96 -12.89
C TYR A 85 2.93 -10.11 -12.80
N ARG A 86 1.84 -10.72 -12.38
CA ARG A 86 0.56 -10.01 -12.18
C ARG A 86 0.65 -8.98 -11.07
N ASP A 87 1.32 -9.30 -9.97
CA ASP A 87 1.50 -8.39 -8.84
C ASP A 87 2.37 -7.18 -9.23
N TYR A 88 3.44 -7.39 -10.01
CA TYR A 88 4.25 -6.30 -10.56
C TYR A 88 3.42 -5.37 -11.45
N GLY A 89 2.60 -5.94 -12.35
CA GLY A 89 1.67 -5.17 -13.18
C GLY A 89 0.68 -4.35 -12.35
N ALA A 90 0.07 -4.97 -11.35
CA ALA A 90 -0.84 -4.29 -10.44
C ALA A 90 -0.15 -3.19 -9.61
N CYS A 91 1.13 -3.37 -9.25
CA CYS A 91 1.93 -2.32 -8.62
C CYS A 91 2.16 -1.12 -9.55
N ALA A 92 2.43 -1.37 -10.83
CA ALA A 92 2.58 -0.31 -11.82
C ALA A 92 1.28 0.50 -12.02
N ASP A 93 0.14 -0.18 -12.14
CA ASP A 93 -1.18 0.46 -12.27
C ASP A 93 -1.52 1.34 -11.06
N ARG A 94 -1.16 0.91 -9.85
CA ARG A 94 -1.34 1.70 -8.62
C ARG A 94 -0.47 2.94 -8.61
N MET A 95 0.78 2.84 -9.07
CA MET A 95 1.66 4.00 -9.21
C MET A 95 1.11 5.01 -10.21
N ASP A 96 0.54 4.54 -11.32
CA ASP A 96 -0.16 5.40 -12.29
C ASP A 96 -1.36 6.12 -11.65
N GLY A 97 -2.14 5.43 -10.81
CA GLY A 97 -3.23 6.04 -10.04
C GLY A 97 -2.78 7.17 -9.13
N ILE A 98 -1.71 6.95 -8.35
CA ILE A 98 -1.12 7.98 -7.48
C ILE A 98 -0.54 9.13 -8.31
N ALA A 99 0.16 8.80 -9.41
CA ALA A 99 0.78 9.78 -10.31
C ALA A 99 -0.24 10.71 -10.98
N LYS A 100 -1.51 10.33 -11.09
CA LYS A 100 -2.58 11.19 -11.64
C LYS A 100 -3.09 12.23 -10.63
N VAL A 101 -3.05 11.95 -9.33
CA VAL A 101 -3.63 12.82 -8.30
C VAL A 101 -2.68 13.94 -7.88
N PHE A 102 -1.43 13.62 -7.59
CA PHE A 102 -0.47 14.59 -7.09
C PHE A 102 -0.23 15.78 -8.04
N PRO A 103 -0.06 15.58 -9.36
CA PRO A 103 0.15 16.71 -10.29
C PRO A 103 -0.99 17.72 -10.28
N VAL A 104 -2.23 17.29 -10.08
CA VAL A 104 -3.38 18.21 -10.04
C VAL A 104 -3.20 19.25 -8.93
N PHE A 105 -2.79 18.82 -7.73
CA PHE A 105 -2.53 19.73 -6.62
C PHE A 105 -1.30 20.59 -6.85
N PHE A 106 -0.21 20.02 -7.41
CA PHE A 106 0.98 20.80 -7.76
C PHE A 106 0.66 21.87 -8.80
N PHE A 107 -0.11 21.54 -9.85
CA PHE A 107 -0.53 22.48 -10.88
C PHE A 107 -1.44 23.59 -10.34
N LEU A 108 -2.37 23.25 -9.45
CA LEU A 108 -3.25 24.22 -8.80
C LEU A 108 -2.43 25.24 -7.98
N VAL A 109 -1.47 24.75 -7.19
CA VAL A 109 -0.59 25.61 -6.40
C VAL A 109 0.35 26.42 -7.29
N ALA A 110 0.91 25.83 -8.35
CA ALA A 110 1.75 26.54 -9.33
C ALA A 110 0.96 27.65 -10.06
N ALA A 111 -0.29 27.37 -10.45
CA ALA A 111 -1.18 28.37 -11.04
C ALA A 111 -1.40 29.55 -10.10
N LEU A 112 -1.62 29.29 -8.82
CA LEU A 112 -1.81 30.32 -7.81
C LEU A 112 -0.56 31.17 -7.62
N VAL A 113 0.61 30.55 -7.54
CA VAL A 113 1.91 31.27 -7.46
C VAL A 113 2.15 32.12 -8.69
N CYS A 114 1.90 31.58 -9.87
CA CYS A 114 2.04 32.30 -11.13
C CYS A 114 1.09 33.49 -11.20
N MET A 115 -0.19 33.29 -10.86
CA MET A 115 -1.17 34.35 -10.85
C MET A 115 -0.81 35.49 -9.88
N THR A 116 -0.30 35.15 -8.67
CA THR A 116 0.15 36.15 -7.70
C THR A 116 1.35 36.93 -8.20
N THR A 117 2.33 36.24 -8.75
CA THR A 117 3.57 36.85 -9.27
C THR A 117 3.29 37.76 -10.47
N MET A 118 2.46 37.31 -11.42
CA MET A 118 2.10 38.08 -12.61
C MET A 118 1.22 39.28 -12.26
N THR A 119 0.24 39.13 -11.37
CA THR A 119 -0.57 40.27 -10.90
C THR A 119 0.32 41.33 -10.26
N ARG A 120 1.28 40.95 -9.44
CA ARG A 120 2.26 41.88 -8.83
C ARG A 120 3.14 42.59 -9.89
N MET A 121 3.69 41.83 -10.82
CA MET A 121 4.56 42.39 -11.89
C MET A 121 3.81 43.40 -12.75
N VAL A 122 2.55 43.09 -13.09
CA VAL A 122 1.66 43.98 -13.83
C VAL A 122 1.33 45.24 -13.02
N ASP A 123 1.01 45.10 -11.73
CA ASP A 123 0.74 46.23 -10.85
C ASP A 123 1.95 47.14 -10.65
N GLU A 124 3.17 46.58 -10.52
CA GLU A 124 4.42 47.35 -10.39
C GLU A 124 4.77 48.14 -11.69
N GLN A 125 4.41 47.63 -12.86
CA GLN A 125 4.71 48.25 -14.16
C GLN A 125 3.50 48.97 -14.77
N ARG A 126 2.46 49.23 -13.97
CA ARG A 126 1.22 49.86 -14.45
C ARG A 126 1.42 51.21 -15.16
N ASN A 127 2.30 52.06 -14.63
CA ASN A 127 2.64 53.36 -15.24
C ASN A 127 3.29 53.20 -16.61
N GLU A 128 4.25 52.27 -16.75
CA GLU A 128 4.90 51.95 -18.02
C GLU A 128 3.86 51.45 -19.05
N MET A 129 2.94 50.58 -18.63
CA MET A 129 1.85 50.13 -19.49
C MET A 129 0.93 51.27 -19.92
N GLY A 130 0.61 52.17 -19.00
CA GLY A 130 -0.17 53.39 -19.29
C GLY A 130 0.49 54.30 -20.30
N THR A 131 1.79 54.54 -20.15
CA THR A 131 2.61 55.35 -21.09
C THR A 131 2.65 54.70 -22.46
N LEU A 132 2.94 53.40 -22.56
CA LEU A 132 2.97 52.70 -23.86
C LEU A 132 1.60 52.74 -24.54
N LYS A 133 0.52 52.60 -23.78
CA LYS A 133 -0.84 52.69 -24.30
C LYS A 133 -1.19 54.09 -24.77
N ALA A 134 -0.72 55.15 -24.06
CA ALA A 134 -0.88 56.53 -24.45
C ALA A 134 -0.09 56.87 -25.72
N LEU A 135 1.05 56.22 -25.95
CA LEU A 135 1.88 56.34 -27.17
C LEU A 135 1.29 55.55 -28.36
N GLY A 136 0.13 54.87 -28.19
CA GLY A 136 -0.56 54.20 -29.30
C GLY A 136 -0.19 52.74 -29.50
N TYR A 137 0.60 52.11 -28.61
CA TYR A 137 0.89 50.68 -28.70
C TYR A 137 -0.40 49.85 -28.49
N SER A 138 -0.55 48.81 -29.30
CA SER A 138 -1.69 47.90 -29.19
C SER A 138 -1.65 47.08 -27.90
N LYS A 139 -2.81 46.62 -27.43
CA LYS A 139 -2.90 45.76 -26.23
C LYS A 139 -2.04 44.51 -26.35
N LEU A 140 -1.96 43.91 -27.54
CA LEU A 140 -1.15 42.72 -27.78
C LEU A 140 0.36 43.02 -27.71
N GLN A 141 0.82 44.19 -28.23
CA GLN A 141 2.21 44.59 -28.13
C GLN A 141 2.64 44.83 -26.68
N ILE A 142 1.78 45.42 -25.86
CA ILE A 142 2.06 45.63 -24.44
C ILE A 142 2.06 44.29 -23.71
N ALA A 143 1.10 43.38 -24.00
CA ALA A 143 1.01 42.05 -23.38
C ALA A 143 2.18 41.15 -23.77
N SER A 144 2.76 41.30 -24.97
CA SER A 144 3.82 40.42 -25.48
C SER A 144 5.02 40.34 -24.55
N LYS A 145 5.44 41.45 -23.92
CA LYS A 145 6.53 41.50 -22.93
C LYS A 145 6.31 40.49 -21.79
N TYR A 146 5.13 40.46 -21.24
CA TYR A 146 4.75 39.59 -20.12
C TYR A 146 4.53 38.13 -20.54
N ILE A 147 3.97 37.94 -21.74
CA ILE A 147 3.76 36.61 -22.33
C ILE A 147 5.11 35.95 -22.62
N ILE A 148 6.07 36.70 -23.23
CA ILE A 148 7.42 36.20 -23.49
C ILE A 148 8.14 35.85 -22.19
N TYR A 149 8.03 36.71 -21.16
CA TYR A 149 8.60 36.43 -19.83
C TYR A 149 8.03 35.13 -19.24
N ALA A 150 6.70 34.98 -19.27
CA ALA A 150 6.01 33.79 -18.76
C ALA A 150 6.39 32.51 -19.55
N LEU A 151 6.51 32.62 -20.89
CA LEU A 151 6.95 31.52 -21.75
C LEU A 151 8.37 31.08 -21.43
N ILE A 152 9.31 32.00 -21.38
CA ILE A 152 10.72 31.71 -21.10
C ILE A 152 10.83 31.06 -19.71
N ALA A 153 10.18 31.64 -18.69
CA ALA A 153 10.22 31.10 -17.35
C ALA A 153 9.60 29.67 -17.25
N SER A 154 8.46 29.43 -17.91
CA SER A 154 7.81 28.14 -17.92
C SER A 154 8.59 27.08 -18.72
N ILE A 155 9.19 27.45 -19.85
CA ILE A 155 10.01 26.52 -20.64
C ILE A 155 11.28 26.14 -19.90
N LEU A 156 12.02 27.10 -19.33
CA LEU A 156 13.23 26.83 -18.55
C LEU A 156 12.90 25.99 -17.30
N GLY A 157 11.80 26.33 -16.60
CA GLY A 157 11.30 25.56 -15.47
C GLY A 157 10.91 24.14 -15.86
N SER A 158 10.28 23.95 -17.02
CA SER A 158 9.92 22.62 -17.55
C SER A 158 11.16 21.79 -17.91
N ILE A 159 12.17 22.38 -18.55
CA ILE A 159 13.42 21.68 -18.89
C ILE A 159 14.11 21.20 -17.60
N LEU A 160 14.28 22.07 -16.62
CA LEU A 160 14.92 21.73 -15.35
C LEU A 160 14.08 20.70 -14.57
N GLY A 161 12.77 20.91 -14.49
CA GLY A 161 11.86 20.03 -13.76
C GLY A 161 11.76 18.64 -14.38
N CYS A 162 11.63 18.57 -15.71
CA CYS A 162 11.62 17.27 -16.41
C CYS A 162 12.96 16.54 -16.29
N SER A 163 14.09 17.24 -16.45
CA SER A 163 15.42 16.63 -16.34
C SER A 163 15.66 16.04 -14.95
N LEU A 164 15.40 16.81 -13.90
CA LEU A 164 15.53 16.35 -12.52
C LEU A 164 14.52 15.24 -12.19
N GLY A 165 13.27 15.43 -12.61
CA GLY A 165 12.19 14.50 -12.32
C GLY A 165 12.38 13.13 -13.00
N MET A 166 12.80 13.11 -14.25
CA MET A 166 13.07 11.88 -15.01
C MET A 166 14.27 11.10 -14.49
N TYR A 167 15.18 11.73 -13.78
CA TYR A 167 16.30 11.05 -13.14
C TYR A 167 15.95 10.61 -11.70
N LEU A 168 15.44 11.53 -10.89
CA LEU A 168 15.24 11.32 -9.45
C LEU A 168 14.13 10.30 -9.16
N PHE A 169 12.92 10.49 -9.73
CA PHE A 169 11.77 9.64 -9.40
C PHE A 169 11.96 8.19 -9.86
N PRO A 170 12.36 7.89 -11.10
CA PRO A 170 12.59 6.51 -11.51
C PRO A 170 13.68 5.82 -10.70
N THR A 171 14.77 6.55 -10.35
CA THR A 171 15.85 5.99 -9.54
C THR A 171 15.38 5.60 -8.14
N VAL A 172 14.61 6.46 -7.47
CA VAL A 172 14.09 6.17 -6.13
C VAL A 172 13.08 5.03 -6.16
N ILE A 173 12.14 5.05 -7.12
CA ILE A 173 11.14 4.00 -7.29
C ILE A 173 11.81 2.66 -7.62
N PHE A 174 12.77 2.66 -8.53
CA PHE A 174 13.52 1.47 -8.89
C PHE A 174 14.24 0.85 -7.69
N ASN A 175 14.97 1.66 -6.92
CA ASN A 175 15.67 1.18 -5.72
C ASN A 175 14.70 0.64 -4.66
N ALA A 176 13.54 1.27 -4.51
CA ALA A 176 12.49 0.79 -3.63
C ALA A 176 11.94 -0.58 -4.09
N TRP A 177 11.68 -0.74 -5.38
CA TRP A 177 11.11 -1.97 -5.94
C TRP A 177 12.12 -3.09 -6.09
N ASN A 178 13.40 -2.78 -6.31
CA ASN A 178 14.46 -3.79 -6.39
C ASN A 178 14.67 -4.55 -5.06
N THR A 179 14.13 -4.04 -3.96
CA THR A 179 14.07 -4.76 -2.69
C THR A 179 13.02 -5.90 -2.72
N LEU A 180 11.97 -5.77 -3.53
CA LEU A 180 10.85 -6.72 -3.63
C LEU A 180 10.96 -7.63 -4.85
N TYR A 181 11.38 -7.06 -5.97
CA TYR A 181 11.50 -7.72 -7.26
C TYR A 181 12.97 -7.67 -7.67
N ASN A 182 13.53 -8.80 -8.05
CA ASN A 182 14.90 -8.86 -8.57
C ASN A 182 14.92 -8.29 -10.00
N ILE A 183 15.06 -6.96 -10.11
CA ILE A 183 15.08 -6.23 -11.38
C ILE A 183 16.53 -5.91 -11.71
N ASP A 184 16.99 -6.34 -12.87
CA ASP A 184 18.40 -6.32 -13.26
C ASP A 184 18.94 -4.89 -13.40
N GLN A 185 18.27 -4.03 -14.18
CA GLN A 185 18.73 -2.66 -14.44
C GLN A 185 17.58 -1.68 -14.66
N ILE A 186 17.78 -0.45 -14.21
CA ILE A 186 16.89 0.65 -14.54
C ILE A 186 17.03 1.03 -16.01
N LYS A 187 15.92 1.06 -16.74
CA LYS A 187 15.86 1.59 -18.10
C LYS A 187 15.20 2.95 -18.09
N PHE A 188 15.96 3.99 -18.35
CA PHE A 188 15.43 5.33 -18.54
C PHE A 188 14.78 5.44 -19.92
N LEU A 189 13.44 5.36 -19.96
CA LEU A 189 12.66 5.52 -21.18
C LEU A 189 12.32 7.00 -21.37
N PHE A 190 12.82 7.58 -22.44
CA PHE A 190 12.42 8.92 -22.86
C PHE A 190 10.99 8.85 -23.44
N GLN A 191 10.04 9.46 -22.74
CA GLN A 191 8.62 9.48 -23.14
C GLN A 191 8.23 10.91 -23.55
N PRO A 192 8.38 11.27 -24.83
CA PRO A 192 8.12 12.64 -25.28
C PRO A 192 6.66 13.07 -25.08
N GLY A 193 5.72 12.15 -25.17
CA GLY A 193 4.30 12.44 -24.94
C GLY A 193 4.00 12.93 -23.51
N LEU A 194 4.56 12.29 -22.49
CA LEU A 194 4.40 12.72 -21.10
C LEU A 194 5.11 14.04 -20.81
N ILE A 195 6.31 14.25 -21.38
CA ILE A 195 7.07 15.50 -21.24
C ILE A 195 6.27 16.66 -21.86
N LEU A 196 5.74 16.48 -23.07
CA LEU A 196 4.92 17.49 -23.74
C LEU A 196 3.61 17.76 -22.98
N LEU A 197 2.97 16.75 -22.45
CA LEU A 197 1.76 16.91 -21.65
C LEU A 197 2.04 17.68 -20.36
N ALA A 198 3.09 17.32 -19.62
CA ALA A 198 3.45 17.98 -18.37
C ALA A 198 3.91 19.44 -18.62
N SER A 199 4.87 19.66 -19.54
CA SER A 199 5.38 20.99 -19.87
C SER A 199 4.32 21.87 -20.51
N GLY A 200 3.50 21.31 -21.41
CA GLY A 200 2.39 22.00 -22.03
C GLY A 200 1.31 22.42 -21.04
N SER A 201 0.99 21.56 -20.08
CA SER A 201 0.03 21.89 -19.00
C SER A 201 0.53 23.04 -18.12
N VAL A 202 1.78 22.98 -17.67
CA VAL A 202 2.38 24.06 -16.85
C VAL A 202 2.45 25.37 -17.65
N THR A 203 2.92 25.31 -18.89
CA THR A 203 3.01 26.50 -19.77
C THR A 203 1.63 27.08 -20.05
N GLY A 204 0.65 26.23 -20.36
CA GLY A 204 -0.74 26.66 -20.58
C GLY A 204 -1.36 27.34 -19.35
N ILE A 205 -1.20 26.76 -18.17
CA ILE A 205 -1.69 27.36 -16.91
C ILE A 205 -0.99 28.69 -16.63
N THR A 206 0.33 28.77 -16.85
CA THR A 206 1.12 29.98 -16.66
C THR A 206 0.67 31.09 -17.61
N LEU A 207 0.45 30.76 -18.87
CA LEU A 207 -0.05 31.71 -19.87
C LEU A 207 -1.47 32.20 -19.54
N LEU A 208 -2.39 31.30 -19.15
CA LEU A 208 -3.74 31.67 -18.76
C LEU A 208 -3.75 32.61 -17.56
N ALA A 209 -2.94 32.31 -16.53
CA ALA A 209 -2.79 33.17 -15.36
C ALA A 209 -2.21 34.54 -15.73
N THR A 210 -1.23 34.58 -16.63
CA THR A 210 -0.62 35.80 -17.14
C THR A 210 -1.60 36.65 -17.94
N LEU A 211 -2.31 36.03 -18.88
CA LEU A 211 -3.34 36.72 -19.70
C LEU A 211 -4.45 37.30 -18.84
N TYR A 212 -4.92 36.51 -17.85
CA TYR A 212 -5.96 37.00 -16.91
C TYR A 212 -5.47 38.21 -16.12
N SER A 213 -4.22 38.20 -15.64
CA SER A 213 -3.65 39.32 -14.87
C SER A 213 -3.48 40.58 -15.73
N ILE A 214 -3.03 40.44 -16.94
CA ILE A 214 -2.80 41.58 -17.89
C ILE A 214 -4.12 42.13 -18.40
N TYR A 215 -5.06 41.24 -18.76
CA TYR A 215 -6.33 41.64 -19.33
C TYR A 215 -7.11 42.60 -18.42
N SER A 216 -7.09 42.35 -17.10
CA SER A 216 -7.75 43.18 -16.11
C SER A 216 -7.22 44.63 -16.09
N GLU A 217 -5.92 44.88 -16.37
CA GLU A 217 -5.33 46.19 -16.37
C GLU A 217 -5.40 46.85 -17.78
N LEU A 218 -5.25 46.06 -18.86
CA LEU A 218 -5.31 46.60 -20.23
C LEU A 218 -6.70 47.08 -20.66
N ILE A 219 -7.75 46.79 -19.91
CA ILE A 219 -9.10 47.37 -20.13
C ILE A 219 -9.15 48.84 -19.66
N GLU A 220 -8.41 49.17 -18.58
CA GLU A 220 -8.41 50.53 -18.03
C GLU A 220 -7.86 51.59 -19.01
N MET A 221 -8.34 52.83 -18.92
CA MET A 221 -7.86 53.92 -19.77
C MET A 221 -6.41 54.31 -19.43
N PRO A 222 -5.59 54.82 -20.39
CA PRO A 222 -4.23 55.25 -20.12
C PRO A 222 -4.12 56.24 -18.94
N SER A 223 -5.01 57.21 -18.85
CA SER A 223 -5.06 58.17 -17.75
C SER A 223 -5.32 57.55 -16.37
N GLN A 224 -6.02 56.40 -16.31
CA GLN A 224 -6.26 55.67 -15.07
C GLN A 224 -5.05 54.77 -14.72
N LEU A 225 -4.38 54.20 -15.73
CA LEU A 225 -3.18 53.38 -15.56
C LEU A 225 -2.02 54.19 -14.99
N MET A 226 -1.87 55.46 -15.44
CA MET A 226 -0.81 56.37 -14.99
C MET A 226 -1.06 56.95 -13.59
N ARG A 227 -2.29 56.84 -13.06
CA ARG A 227 -2.59 57.28 -11.70
C ARG A 227 -2.35 56.16 -10.68
N PRO A 228 -1.77 56.46 -9.50
CA PRO A 228 -1.70 55.48 -8.41
C PRO A 228 -3.09 54.93 -8.07
N LYS A 229 -3.20 53.62 -7.87
CA LYS A 229 -4.45 53.02 -7.41
C LYS A 229 -4.91 53.67 -6.11
N ALA A 230 -6.11 54.21 -6.10
CA ALA A 230 -6.69 54.79 -4.90
C ALA A 230 -6.80 53.73 -3.80
N ALA A 231 -6.42 54.11 -2.59
CA ALA A 231 -6.55 53.21 -1.44
C ALA A 231 -8.02 52.80 -1.24
N LYS A 232 -8.27 51.50 -1.22
CA LYS A 232 -9.63 50.98 -1.02
C LYS A 232 -10.18 51.46 0.34
N ALA A 233 -11.33 52.11 0.33
CA ALA A 233 -11.99 52.54 1.55
C ALA A 233 -12.26 51.34 2.48
N GLY A 234 -12.00 51.52 3.76
CA GLY A 234 -12.24 50.47 4.77
C GLY A 234 -13.75 50.25 4.98
N LYS A 235 -14.20 49.02 4.77
CA LYS A 235 -15.59 48.61 5.13
C LYS A 235 -15.55 47.91 6.50
N LYS A 236 -16.64 48.00 7.25
CA LYS A 236 -16.81 47.23 8.50
C LYS A 236 -16.63 45.74 8.21
N ILE A 237 -15.79 45.05 8.99
CA ILE A 237 -15.52 43.63 8.83
C ILE A 237 -16.44 42.78 9.74
N LEU A 238 -16.65 41.52 9.38
CA LEU A 238 -17.51 40.59 10.13
C LEU A 238 -17.07 40.46 11.61
N LEU A 239 -15.73 40.49 11.86
CA LEU A 239 -15.19 40.41 13.21
C LEU A 239 -15.58 41.60 14.10
N GLU A 240 -15.84 42.79 13.51
CA GLU A 240 -16.33 43.96 14.23
C GLU A 240 -17.77 43.79 14.74
N ARG A 241 -18.55 42.89 14.13
CA ARG A 241 -19.91 42.59 14.56
C ARG A 241 -19.93 41.75 15.83
N ILE A 242 -18.83 41.00 16.09
CA ILE A 242 -18.68 40.16 17.30
C ILE A 242 -18.05 41.03 18.40
N SER A 243 -18.87 41.83 19.07
CA SER A 243 -18.46 42.86 20.05
C SER A 243 -17.58 42.29 21.19
N PHE A 244 -17.81 41.04 21.62
CA PHE A 244 -17.07 40.37 22.68
C PHE A 244 -15.59 40.13 22.30
N ILE A 245 -15.34 39.66 21.07
CA ILE A 245 -13.99 39.44 20.57
C ILE A 245 -13.30 40.76 20.25
N TRP A 246 -14.02 41.65 19.56
CA TRP A 246 -13.48 42.93 19.09
C TRP A 246 -13.00 43.84 20.23
N LYS A 247 -13.73 43.90 21.36
CA LYS A 247 -13.33 44.69 22.52
C LYS A 247 -12.03 44.22 23.19
N ARG A 248 -11.76 42.91 23.16
CA ARG A 248 -10.55 42.30 23.77
C ARG A 248 -9.29 42.42 22.90
N LEU A 249 -9.44 42.76 21.62
CA LEU A 249 -8.29 42.89 20.72
C LEU A 249 -7.54 44.21 20.97
N SER A 250 -6.18 44.13 20.97
CA SER A 250 -5.34 45.33 20.98
C SER A 250 -5.48 46.14 19.69
N PHE A 251 -5.07 47.41 19.71
CA PHE A 251 -5.10 48.28 18.54
C PHE A 251 -4.42 47.66 17.32
N LEU A 252 -3.21 47.10 17.49
CA LEU A 252 -2.46 46.45 16.42
C LEU A 252 -3.17 45.23 15.85
N GLN A 253 -3.83 44.42 16.69
CA GLN A 253 -4.63 43.27 16.27
C GLN A 253 -5.86 43.69 15.46
N LYS A 254 -6.52 44.77 15.88
CA LYS A 254 -7.67 45.38 15.16
C LYS A 254 -7.23 45.87 13.77
N VAL A 255 -6.07 46.53 13.67
CA VAL A 255 -5.53 47.02 12.40
C VAL A 255 -5.15 45.83 11.50
N THR A 256 -4.49 44.80 12.03
CA THR A 256 -4.14 43.57 11.29
C THR A 256 -5.39 42.89 10.74
N ALA A 257 -6.44 42.73 11.58
CA ALA A 257 -7.69 42.11 11.14
C ALA A 257 -8.36 42.92 10.02
N ARG A 258 -8.44 44.27 10.16
CA ARG A 258 -8.97 45.13 9.10
C ARG A 258 -8.16 45.01 7.80
N ASN A 259 -6.86 44.95 7.87
CA ASN A 259 -6.00 44.83 6.69
C ASN A 259 -6.17 43.50 5.97
N ILE A 260 -6.25 42.39 6.72
CA ILE A 260 -6.52 41.05 6.15
C ILE A 260 -7.81 41.06 5.31
N PHE A 261 -8.89 41.57 5.86
CA PHE A 261 -10.20 41.57 5.17
C PHE A 261 -10.36 42.69 4.13
N ARG A 262 -9.49 43.72 4.14
CA ARG A 262 -9.46 44.76 3.13
C ARG A 262 -9.02 44.26 1.77
N TYR A 263 -8.07 43.33 1.74
CA TYR A 263 -7.51 42.74 0.53
C TYR A 263 -7.94 41.28 0.36
N LYS A 264 -9.25 41.07 0.18
CA LYS A 264 -9.88 39.71 0.14
C LYS A 264 -9.24 38.79 -0.88
N LYS A 265 -8.89 39.27 -2.10
CA LYS A 265 -8.25 38.46 -3.14
C LYS A 265 -6.94 37.85 -2.62
N ARG A 266 -6.07 38.68 -2.01
CA ARG A 266 -4.81 38.25 -1.41
C ARG A 266 -5.04 37.28 -0.24
N PHE A 267 -6.00 37.59 0.64
CA PHE A 267 -6.36 36.73 1.75
C PHE A 267 -6.69 35.30 1.30
N PHE A 268 -7.62 35.15 0.34
CA PHE A 268 -7.98 33.82 -0.17
C PHE A 268 -6.84 33.14 -0.89
N MET A 269 -6.07 33.87 -1.71
CA MET A 269 -4.90 33.31 -2.43
C MET A 269 -3.85 32.77 -1.45
N THR A 270 -3.56 33.53 -0.37
CA THR A 270 -2.60 33.10 0.65
C THR A 270 -3.09 31.88 1.41
N ILE A 271 -4.36 31.88 1.85
CA ILE A 271 -4.93 30.72 2.56
C ILE A 271 -4.97 29.49 1.68
N ILE A 272 -5.42 29.58 0.42
CA ILE A 272 -5.47 28.44 -0.49
C ILE A 272 -4.08 27.89 -0.76
N GLY A 273 -3.08 28.77 -0.97
CA GLY A 273 -1.69 28.34 -1.17
C GLY A 273 -1.13 27.60 0.03
N ILE A 274 -1.28 28.13 1.23
CA ILE A 274 -0.79 27.51 2.46
C ILE A 274 -1.56 26.23 2.78
N ALA A 275 -2.89 26.27 2.63
CA ALA A 275 -3.74 25.11 2.86
C ALA A 275 -3.42 23.95 1.90
N GLY A 276 -3.17 24.26 0.62
CA GLY A 276 -2.75 23.24 -0.36
C GLY A 276 -1.42 22.57 0.02
N CYS A 277 -0.43 23.37 0.43
CA CYS A 277 0.85 22.83 0.87
C CYS A 277 0.74 21.99 2.15
N SER A 278 0.00 22.49 3.14
CA SER A 278 -0.24 21.76 4.39
C SER A 278 -1.03 20.47 4.15
N ALA A 279 -2.01 20.48 3.24
CA ALA A 279 -2.78 19.31 2.84
C ALA A 279 -1.91 18.22 2.20
N LEU A 280 -0.96 18.60 1.35
CA LEU A 280 -0.01 17.66 0.75
C LEU A 280 0.92 17.03 1.80
N LEU A 281 1.37 17.79 2.79
CA LEU A 281 2.18 17.26 3.89
C LEU A 281 1.39 16.25 4.73
N VAL A 282 0.15 16.60 5.11
CA VAL A 282 -0.74 15.70 5.86
C VAL A 282 -1.04 14.43 5.07
N ALA A 283 -1.34 14.54 3.78
CA ALA A 283 -1.58 13.39 2.94
C ALA A 283 -0.34 12.48 2.84
N GLY A 284 0.85 13.07 2.68
CA GLY A 284 2.11 12.32 2.62
C GLY A 284 2.40 11.56 3.92
N PHE A 285 2.36 12.22 5.08
CA PHE A 285 2.53 11.54 6.36
C PHE A 285 1.41 10.53 6.64
N GLY A 286 0.16 10.87 6.29
CA GLY A 286 -0.99 9.99 6.46
C GLY A 286 -0.88 8.69 5.66
N ILE A 287 -0.34 8.74 4.43
CA ILE A 287 -0.05 7.53 3.64
C ILE A 287 0.92 6.63 4.37
N ASN A 288 2.03 7.19 4.89
CA ASN A 288 3.01 6.43 5.65
C ASN A 288 2.40 5.78 6.90
N ASP A 289 1.60 6.52 7.66
CA ASP A 289 0.91 6.02 8.86
C ASP A 289 -0.03 4.87 8.54
N SER A 290 -0.91 5.07 7.55
CA SER A 290 -1.94 4.10 7.16
C SER A 290 -1.33 2.78 6.67
N ILE A 291 -0.21 2.84 5.96
CA ILE A 291 0.48 1.64 5.47
C ILE A 291 1.27 0.96 6.59
N SER A 292 1.95 1.74 7.44
CA SER A 292 2.76 1.20 8.53
C SER A 292 1.92 0.52 9.63
N ASP A 293 0.68 0.97 9.84
CA ASP A 293 -0.21 0.42 10.87
C ASP A 293 -0.83 -0.94 10.47
N ILE A 294 -0.87 -1.28 9.18
CA ILE A 294 -1.46 -2.55 8.69
C ILE A 294 -0.87 -3.75 9.43
N VAL A 295 0.47 -3.81 9.55
CA VAL A 295 1.15 -4.94 10.19
C VAL A 295 0.77 -5.06 11.66
N ASN A 296 0.68 -3.93 12.35
CA ASN A 296 0.29 -3.92 13.76
C ASN A 296 -1.17 -4.34 13.94
N GLN A 297 -2.08 -3.79 13.16
CA GLN A 297 -3.51 -4.12 13.23
C GLN A 297 -3.77 -5.58 12.89
N GLN A 298 -3.18 -6.10 11.81
CA GLN A 298 -3.43 -7.46 11.36
C GLN A 298 -2.85 -8.51 12.31
N TYR A 299 -1.59 -8.34 12.74
CA TYR A 299 -0.84 -9.39 13.43
C TYR A 299 -0.72 -9.22 14.95
N ASN A 300 -1.19 -8.11 15.52
CA ASN A 300 -1.19 -7.90 16.97
C ASN A 300 -2.58 -7.61 17.54
N VAL A 301 -3.51 -7.05 16.71
CA VAL A 301 -4.86 -6.68 17.17
C VAL A 301 -5.90 -7.70 16.71
N ILE A 302 -5.83 -8.18 15.46
CA ILE A 302 -6.77 -9.17 14.92
C ILE A 302 -6.32 -10.57 15.29
N TYR A 303 -5.06 -10.93 15.01
CA TYR A 303 -4.51 -12.25 15.26
C TYR A 303 -3.71 -12.28 16.56
N HIS A 304 -4.03 -13.22 17.44
CA HIS A 304 -3.39 -13.41 18.74
C HIS A 304 -2.61 -14.72 18.82
N TYR A 305 -2.10 -15.21 17.69
CA TYR A 305 -1.30 -16.41 17.58
C TYR A 305 -0.02 -16.13 16.78
N ASP A 306 0.98 -16.99 16.97
CA ASP A 306 2.33 -16.75 16.47
C ASP A 306 2.66 -17.55 15.20
N ALA A 307 1.96 -18.68 14.99
CA ALA A 307 2.20 -19.55 13.85
C ALA A 307 0.94 -20.29 13.41
N THR A 308 0.93 -20.67 12.13
CA THR A 308 -0.04 -21.59 11.54
C THR A 308 0.66 -22.85 11.07
N VAL A 309 0.01 -24.01 11.28
CA VAL A 309 0.47 -25.32 10.80
C VAL A 309 -0.61 -25.90 9.91
N SER A 310 -0.25 -26.28 8.69
CA SER A 310 -1.13 -27.03 7.78
C SER A 310 -0.83 -28.51 7.89
N ALA A 311 -1.87 -29.34 7.98
CA ALA A 311 -1.74 -30.79 8.07
C ALA A 311 -2.72 -31.53 7.15
N LYS A 312 -2.35 -32.79 6.81
CA LYS A 312 -3.17 -33.67 5.96
C LYS A 312 -4.34 -34.30 6.73
N THR A 313 -4.14 -34.51 8.03
CA THR A 313 -5.11 -35.20 8.91
C THR A 313 -5.44 -34.34 10.11
N SER A 314 -6.67 -34.47 10.62
CA SER A 314 -7.06 -34.00 11.95
C SER A 314 -6.32 -34.81 13.03
N GLU A 315 -6.48 -34.44 14.31
CA GLU A 315 -5.97 -35.20 15.48
C GLU A 315 -4.51 -34.99 15.89
N ILE A 316 -3.78 -34.04 15.30
CA ILE A 316 -2.42 -33.71 15.75
C ILE A 316 -2.37 -32.63 16.85
N THR A 317 -3.52 -32.12 17.29
CA THR A 317 -3.61 -31.07 18.32
C THR A 317 -2.88 -31.45 19.61
N SER A 318 -3.03 -32.69 20.07
CA SER A 318 -2.36 -33.20 21.27
C SER A 318 -0.84 -33.32 21.08
N GLN A 319 -0.40 -33.78 19.92
CA GLN A 319 1.02 -33.88 19.57
C GLN A 319 1.68 -32.53 19.54
N ILE A 320 1.08 -31.53 18.85
CA ILE A 320 1.59 -30.16 18.81
C ILE A 320 1.61 -29.54 20.21
N LYS A 321 0.55 -29.73 20.99
CA LYS A 321 0.44 -29.16 22.34
C LYS A 321 1.45 -29.73 23.33
N SER A 322 1.89 -30.98 23.14
CA SER A 322 2.92 -31.62 23.95
C SER A 322 4.34 -31.09 23.72
N LEU A 323 4.57 -30.38 22.60
CA LEU A 323 5.89 -29.87 22.26
C LEU A 323 6.33 -28.77 23.23
N LYS A 324 7.56 -28.91 23.75
CA LYS A 324 8.16 -27.91 24.62
C LYS A 324 8.32 -26.57 23.89
N GLY A 325 7.47 -25.61 24.23
CA GLY A 325 7.51 -24.29 23.61
C GLY A 325 6.17 -23.80 23.07
N VAL A 326 5.22 -24.68 22.92
CA VAL A 326 3.82 -24.36 22.62
C VAL A 326 3.11 -23.95 23.91
N LYS A 327 2.33 -22.88 23.86
CA LYS A 327 1.49 -22.38 24.95
C LYS A 327 0.07 -22.91 24.82
N ASP A 328 -0.52 -22.76 23.63
CA ASP A 328 -1.84 -23.25 23.31
C ASP A 328 -1.99 -23.48 21.80
N VAL A 329 -3.00 -24.31 21.41
CA VAL A 329 -3.28 -24.70 20.04
C VAL A 329 -4.80 -24.65 19.82
N TYR A 330 -5.20 -24.09 18.68
CA TYR A 330 -6.57 -24.12 18.19
C TYR A 330 -6.61 -24.75 16.79
N GLU A 331 -7.56 -25.63 16.55
CA GLU A 331 -7.77 -26.31 15.28
C GLU A 331 -8.96 -25.69 14.54
N GLU A 332 -8.77 -25.35 13.27
CA GLU A 332 -9.81 -24.90 12.34
C GLU A 332 -9.62 -25.57 10.98
N ASP A 333 -10.69 -25.64 10.20
CA ASP A 333 -10.64 -26.14 8.85
C ASP A 333 -10.74 -24.99 7.84
N HIS A 334 -9.97 -25.09 6.77
CA HIS A 334 -10.02 -24.13 5.67
C HIS A 334 -10.63 -24.77 4.43
N LEU A 335 -11.62 -24.10 3.85
CA LEU A 335 -12.19 -24.44 2.55
C LEU A 335 -11.81 -23.36 1.53
N ALA A 336 -11.08 -23.74 0.49
CA ALA A 336 -10.79 -22.86 -0.62
C ALA A 336 -12.03 -22.70 -1.50
N VAL A 337 -12.45 -21.46 -1.71
CA VAL A 337 -13.62 -21.12 -2.53
C VAL A 337 -13.28 -19.97 -3.47
N THR A 338 -14.08 -19.80 -4.50
CA THR A 338 -14.02 -18.64 -5.39
C THR A 338 -15.30 -17.84 -5.32
N THR A 339 -15.20 -16.54 -5.46
CA THR A 339 -16.34 -15.65 -5.62
C THR A 339 -16.14 -14.74 -6.80
N LYS A 340 -17.23 -14.37 -7.50
CA LYS A 340 -17.14 -13.44 -8.65
C LYS A 340 -17.22 -12.00 -8.16
N ILE A 341 -16.17 -11.24 -8.45
CA ILE A 341 -16.09 -9.80 -8.24
C ILE A 341 -15.78 -9.16 -9.59
N GLU A 342 -16.61 -8.22 -10.06
CA GLU A 342 -16.41 -7.53 -11.36
C GLU A 342 -16.11 -8.48 -12.53
N ASN A 343 -16.84 -9.61 -12.64
CA ASN A 343 -16.63 -10.68 -13.62
C ASN A 343 -15.30 -11.45 -13.53
N LYS A 344 -14.48 -11.22 -12.49
CA LYS A 344 -13.28 -12.01 -12.20
C LYS A 344 -13.53 -12.98 -11.05
N ASP A 345 -13.06 -14.20 -11.19
CA ASP A 345 -13.08 -15.17 -10.11
C ASP A 345 -11.94 -14.86 -9.14
N ILE A 346 -12.28 -14.53 -7.89
CA ILE A 346 -11.32 -14.22 -6.82
C ILE A 346 -11.31 -15.37 -5.83
N SER A 347 -10.11 -15.85 -5.54
CA SER A 347 -9.90 -16.87 -4.51
C SER A 347 -10.17 -16.30 -3.12
N THR A 348 -10.88 -17.04 -2.30
CA THR A 348 -11.28 -16.69 -0.94
C THR A 348 -11.18 -17.92 -0.06
N THR A 349 -10.80 -17.74 1.20
CA THR A 349 -10.76 -18.83 2.17
C THR A 349 -11.96 -18.74 3.12
N VAL A 350 -12.67 -19.84 3.27
CA VAL A 350 -13.66 -20.00 4.35
C VAL A 350 -12.98 -20.69 5.52
N HIS A 351 -12.97 -20.02 6.66
CA HIS A 351 -12.53 -20.53 7.95
C HIS A 351 -13.71 -21.18 8.64
N ILE A 352 -13.62 -22.47 8.92
CA ILE A 352 -14.66 -23.27 9.56
C ILE A 352 -14.28 -23.43 11.03
N ILE A 353 -15.08 -22.85 11.91
CA ILE A 353 -14.81 -22.72 13.34
C ILE A 353 -15.70 -23.68 14.13
N SER A 354 -15.09 -24.60 14.87
CA SER A 354 -15.80 -25.58 15.70
C SER A 354 -16.15 -25.04 17.08
N ASN A 355 -15.33 -24.17 17.66
CA ASN A 355 -15.55 -23.61 19.00
C ASN A 355 -15.29 -22.11 19.03
N ASP A 356 -16.36 -21.31 18.89
CA ASP A 356 -16.30 -19.86 18.85
C ASP A 356 -15.68 -19.23 20.12
N LYS A 357 -15.96 -19.78 21.30
CA LYS A 357 -15.42 -19.27 22.58
C LYS A 357 -13.89 -19.36 22.63
N LYS A 358 -13.33 -20.51 22.24
CA LYS A 358 -11.89 -20.71 22.22
C LYS A 358 -11.23 -19.98 21.06
N PHE A 359 -11.92 -19.85 19.93
CA PHE A 359 -11.42 -19.12 18.76
C PHE A 359 -11.15 -17.65 19.08
N LYS A 360 -11.96 -17.00 19.90
CA LYS A 360 -11.77 -15.60 20.33
C LYS A 360 -10.44 -15.35 21.05
N ASP A 361 -9.89 -16.35 21.70
CA ASP A 361 -8.55 -16.25 22.27
C ASP A 361 -7.47 -16.12 21.18
N PHE A 362 -7.73 -16.64 19.97
CA PHE A 362 -6.78 -16.67 18.86
C PHE A 362 -7.04 -15.59 17.81
N CYS A 363 -8.28 -15.18 17.61
CA CYS A 363 -8.65 -14.19 16.60
C CYS A 363 -9.85 -13.35 17.08
N THR A 364 -9.74 -12.04 16.95
CA THR A 364 -10.84 -11.12 17.26
C THR A 364 -11.45 -10.57 15.96
N LEU A 365 -12.72 -10.89 15.72
CA LEU A 365 -13.46 -10.40 14.55
C LEU A 365 -14.27 -9.17 14.95
N PHE A 366 -13.87 -7.98 14.49
CA PHE A 366 -14.51 -6.71 14.85
C PHE A 366 -14.62 -5.76 13.65
N ASN A 367 -15.45 -4.74 13.80
CA ASN A 367 -15.51 -3.58 12.91
C ASN A 367 -15.77 -2.31 13.74
N GLY A 368 -14.78 -1.44 13.80
CA GLY A 368 -14.79 -0.32 14.74
C GLY A 368 -14.84 -0.84 16.19
N ASN A 369 -15.86 -0.46 16.94
CA ASN A 369 -16.04 -0.89 18.34
C ASN A 369 -16.94 -2.12 18.49
N LYS A 370 -17.42 -2.71 17.38
CA LYS A 370 -18.35 -3.85 17.40
C LYS A 370 -17.60 -5.14 17.13
N GLU A 371 -17.60 -6.05 18.11
CA GLU A 371 -17.16 -7.43 17.93
C GLU A 371 -18.31 -8.31 17.41
N PHE A 372 -17.92 -9.35 16.66
CA PHE A 372 -18.86 -10.31 16.07
C PHE A 372 -18.63 -11.71 16.59
N ASP A 373 -19.74 -12.38 16.92
CA ASP A 373 -19.81 -13.80 17.22
C ASP A 373 -20.29 -14.56 15.99
N LEU A 374 -19.84 -15.80 15.82
CA LEU A 374 -20.36 -16.68 14.78
C LEU A 374 -21.74 -17.20 15.18
N ASP A 375 -22.56 -17.54 14.18
CA ASP A 375 -23.82 -18.25 14.36
C ASP A 375 -23.98 -19.37 13.31
N ASP A 376 -24.97 -20.21 13.47
CA ASP A 376 -25.20 -21.38 12.63
C ASP A 376 -26.01 -21.06 11.36
N SER A 377 -26.37 -19.83 11.12
CA SER A 377 -27.25 -19.41 10.02
C SER A 377 -26.61 -18.47 9.02
N SER A 378 -25.48 -17.86 9.38
CA SER A 378 -24.88 -16.80 8.58
C SER A 378 -23.35 -16.73 8.72
N VAL A 379 -22.71 -16.07 7.77
CA VAL A 379 -21.25 -15.92 7.69
C VAL A 379 -20.80 -14.49 8.01
N LEU A 380 -19.56 -14.37 8.46
CA LEU A 380 -18.86 -13.09 8.52
C LEU A 380 -17.93 -12.97 7.33
N ILE A 381 -17.88 -11.80 6.68
CA ILE A 381 -17.00 -11.53 5.53
C ILE A 381 -16.06 -10.37 5.80
N SER A 382 -14.87 -10.39 5.20
CA SER A 382 -13.90 -9.30 5.32
C SER A 382 -14.40 -8.02 4.65
N GLN A 383 -14.07 -6.86 5.22
CA GLN A 383 -14.52 -5.53 4.78
C GLN A 383 -14.14 -5.25 3.32
N LYS A 384 -12.94 -5.62 2.89
CA LYS A 384 -12.50 -5.46 1.51
C LYS A 384 -13.37 -6.24 0.53
N MET A 385 -13.68 -7.50 0.88
CA MET A 385 -14.57 -8.35 0.10
C MET A 385 -15.98 -7.75 0.03
N ALA A 386 -16.53 -7.29 1.15
CA ALA A 386 -17.84 -6.65 1.20
C ALA A 386 -17.94 -5.42 0.30
N THR A 387 -16.91 -4.55 0.33
CA THR A 387 -16.84 -3.35 -0.50
C THR A 387 -16.79 -3.70 -1.99
N LYS A 388 -15.96 -4.65 -2.39
CA LYS A 388 -15.83 -5.08 -3.80
C LYS A 388 -17.09 -5.76 -4.33
N LEU A 389 -17.76 -6.55 -3.50
CA LEU A 389 -19.04 -7.19 -3.85
C LEU A 389 -20.24 -6.23 -3.79
N ASN A 390 -20.04 -5.02 -3.25
CA ASN A 390 -21.11 -4.06 -2.91
C ASN A 390 -22.20 -4.73 -2.05
N LYS A 391 -21.78 -5.47 -1.01
CA LYS A 391 -22.64 -6.23 -0.10
C LYS A 391 -22.50 -5.72 1.33
N LYS A 392 -23.59 -5.86 2.08
CA LYS A 392 -23.69 -5.43 3.50
C LYS A 392 -24.23 -6.58 4.35
N ALA A 393 -24.21 -6.39 5.68
CA ALA A 393 -24.88 -7.28 6.61
C ALA A 393 -26.37 -7.44 6.24
N GLY A 394 -26.85 -8.66 6.21
CA GLY A 394 -28.20 -9.04 5.77
C GLY A 394 -28.29 -9.52 4.32
N ASP A 395 -27.33 -9.18 3.47
CA ASP A 395 -27.26 -9.64 2.08
C ASP A 395 -26.83 -11.10 1.97
N THR A 396 -26.96 -11.66 0.77
CA THR A 396 -26.49 -13.02 0.44
C THR A 396 -25.32 -12.94 -0.54
N ILE A 397 -24.28 -13.75 -0.30
CA ILE A 397 -23.17 -13.97 -1.22
C ILE A 397 -23.28 -15.35 -1.87
N LYS A 398 -22.71 -15.45 -3.07
CA LYS A 398 -22.54 -16.72 -3.79
C LYS A 398 -21.07 -17.05 -3.84
N ILE A 399 -20.69 -18.19 -3.29
CA ILE A 399 -19.34 -18.73 -3.32
C ILE A 399 -19.37 -20.07 -4.07
N LYS A 400 -18.29 -20.40 -4.75
CA LYS A 400 -18.11 -21.68 -5.45
C LYS A 400 -16.99 -22.44 -4.78
N ASP A 401 -17.24 -23.70 -4.46
CA ASP A 401 -16.20 -24.60 -3.96
C ASP A 401 -15.31 -25.15 -5.09
N ALA A 402 -14.31 -25.95 -4.74
CA ALA A 402 -13.39 -26.58 -5.69
C ALA A 402 -14.11 -27.49 -6.72
N ASN A 403 -15.31 -27.99 -6.41
CA ASN A 403 -16.14 -28.83 -7.26
C ASN A 403 -17.13 -28.00 -8.11
N ASN A 404 -16.98 -26.66 -8.16
CA ASN A 404 -17.89 -25.71 -8.83
C ASN A 404 -19.32 -25.66 -8.23
N LYS A 405 -19.56 -26.25 -7.05
CA LYS A 405 -20.84 -26.15 -6.37
C LYS A 405 -21.07 -24.73 -5.88
N VAL A 406 -22.20 -24.14 -6.22
CA VAL A 406 -22.57 -22.80 -5.79
C VAL A 406 -23.25 -22.88 -4.42
N ILE A 407 -22.64 -22.23 -3.44
CA ILE A 407 -23.14 -22.11 -2.06
C ILE A 407 -23.67 -20.69 -1.89
N LYS A 408 -24.87 -20.56 -1.35
CA LYS A 408 -25.46 -19.26 -0.97
C LYS A 408 -25.33 -19.10 0.54
N ALA A 409 -24.64 -18.04 0.97
CA ALA A 409 -24.44 -17.75 2.39
C ALA A 409 -24.96 -16.35 2.73
N LYS A 410 -25.74 -16.23 3.80
CA LYS A 410 -26.24 -14.95 4.32
C LYS A 410 -25.16 -14.27 5.15
N ILE A 411 -24.96 -12.97 4.96
CA ILE A 411 -23.95 -12.19 5.69
C ILE A 411 -24.55 -11.71 7.02
N LYS A 412 -23.94 -12.11 8.15
CA LYS A 412 -24.25 -11.58 9.48
C LYS A 412 -23.61 -10.22 9.70
N GLY A 413 -22.36 -10.10 9.31
CA GLY A 413 -21.57 -8.90 9.54
C GLY A 413 -20.35 -8.82 8.66
N VAL A 414 -19.77 -7.63 8.65
CA VAL A 414 -18.56 -7.32 7.91
C VAL A 414 -17.47 -6.97 8.92
N PHE A 415 -16.40 -7.75 8.98
CA PHE A 415 -15.30 -7.55 9.92
C PHE A 415 -14.10 -6.90 9.25
N THR A 416 -13.31 -6.17 10.03
CA THR A 416 -12.07 -5.53 9.59
C THR A 416 -10.98 -6.59 9.37
N ASN A 417 -10.39 -6.60 8.18
CA ASN A 417 -9.26 -7.45 7.85
C ASN A 417 -8.42 -6.75 6.79
N TYR A 418 -7.11 -6.70 6.99
CA TYR A 418 -6.21 -5.93 6.14
C TYR A 418 -5.58 -6.75 5.01
N VAL A 419 -5.44 -8.06 5.19
CA VAL A 419 -4.74 -8.95 4.25
C VAL A 419 -5.63 -10.10 3.82
N GLY A 420 -5.87 -10.24 2.53
CA GLY A 420 -6.66 -11.31 1.93
C GLY A 420 -8.17 -11.15 2.07
N HIS A 421 -8.89 -12.05 1.39
CA HIS A 421 -10.33 -12.16 1.44
C HIS A 421 -10.70 -13.38 2.29
N HIS A 422 -11.40 -13.16 3.38
CA HIS A 422 -11.74 -14.20 4.34
C HIS A 422 -13.23 -14.23 4.64
N ILE A 423 -13.74 -15.45 4.83
CA ILE A 423 -15.10 -15.74 5.27
C ILE A 423 -14.99 -16.61 6.51
N TYR A 424 -15.71 -16.30 7.58
CA TYR A 424 -15.80 -17.13 8.77
C TYR A 424 -17.20 -17.74 8.88
N ALA A 425 -17.27 -19.04 9.10
CA ALA A 425 -18.49 -19.82 9.26
C ALA A 425 -18.37 -20.78 10.44
N SER A 426 -19.49 -21.08 11.12
CA SER A 426 -19.52 -22.16 12.10
C SER A 426 -19.44 -23.53 11.41
N GLU A 427 -18.96 -24.53 12.13
CA GLU A 427 -18.92 -25.90 11.65
C GLU A 427 -20.33 -26.44 11.35
N SER A 428 -21.34 -26.05 12.13
CA SER A 428 -22.76 -26.40 11.92
C SER A 428 -23.26 -25.86 10.58
N LEU A 429 -22.96 -24.57 10.28
CA LEU A 429 -23.34 -23.95 9.02
C LEU A 429 -22.64 -24.62 7.83
N TYR A 430 -21.34 -24.90 7.96
CA TYR A 430 -20.58 -25.61 6.93
C TYR A 430 -21.18 -26.98 6.60
N LYS A 431 -21.53 -27.78 7.62
CA LYS A 431 -22.18 -29.09 7.43
C LYS A 431 -23.50 -28.96 6.66
N SER A 432 -24.25 -27.87 6.85
CA SER A 432 -25.51 -27.63 6.13
C SER A 432 -25.32 -27.38 4.61
N TRP A 433 -24.12 -27.01 4.18
CA TRP A 433 -23.83 -26.78 2.76
C TRP A 433 -23.71 -28.07 1.94
N ASN A 434 -23.59 -29.24 2.62
CA ASN A 434 -23.47 -30.55 1.97
C ASN A 434 -22.44 -30.59 0.83
N THR A 435 -21.30 -29.93 1.02
CA THR A 435 -20.21 -29.93 0.04
C THR A 435 -19.28 -31.10 0.29
N ASN A 436 -18.80 -31.75 -0.80
CA ASN A 436 -17.77 -32.78 -0.77
C ASN A 436 -16.37 -32.21 -1.09
N ALA A 437 -16.22 -30.88 -1.08
CA ALA A 437 -14.92 -30.27 -1.32
C ALA A 437 -13.98 -30.53 -0.16
N LYS A 438 -12.73 -30.86 -0.47
CA LYS A 438 -11.69 -31.20 0.50
C LYS A 438 -11.31 -29.96 1.31
N THR A 439 -11.35 -30.09 2.63
CA THR A 439 -10.84 -29.07 3.57
C THR A 439 -9.38 -29.33 3.90
N THR A 440 -8.68 -28.27 4.33
CA THR A 440 -7.32 -28.34 4.86
C THR A 440 -7.36 -28.07 6.34
N HIS A 441 -6.77 -28.94 7.15
CA HIS A 441 -6.69 -28.76 8.60
C HIS A 441 -5.59 -27.76 8.95
N ILE A 442 -5.95 -26.71 9.68
CA ILE A 442 -5.04 -25.65 10.10
C ILE A 442 -5.02 -25.58 11.63
N TYR A 443 -3.82 -25.51 12.17
CA TYR A 443 -3.60 -25.36 13.61
C TYR A 443 -3.00 -23.99 13.87
N LEU A 444 -3.70 -23.17 14.65
CA LEU A 444 -3.25 -21.88 15.14
C LEU A 444 -2.46 -22.10 16.43
N ILE A 445 -1.23 -21.62 16.50
CA ILE A 445 -0.32 -21.89 17.61
C ILE A 445 0.05 -20.60 18.33
N LYS A 446 -0.15 -20.60 19.66
CA LYS A 446 0.48 -19.63 20.56
C LYS A 446 1.79 -20.21 21.10
N SER A 447 2.88 -19.50 20.90
CA SER A 447 4.20 -19.92 21.36
C SER A 447 4.58 -19.25 22.68
N LYS A 448 5.51 -19.83 23.43
CA LYS A 448 6.03 -19.23 24.67
C LYS A 448 7.06 -18.13 24.42
N LYS A 449 7.70 -18.11 23.26
CA LYS A 449 8.71 -17.14 22.85
C LYS A 449 8.66 -16.93 21.33
N THR A 450 8.99 -15.72 20.88
CA THR A 450 8.96 -15.28 19.47
C THR A 450 10.35 -14.90 18.93
N THR A 451 11.43 -15.55 19.44
CA THR A 451 12.76 -15.31 18.91
C THR A 451 13.05 -16.21 17.72
N LYS A 452 13.71 -15.72 16.68
CA LYS A 452 14.03 -16.46 15.44
C LYS A 452 14.65 -17.84 15.68
N LYS A 453 15.59 -17.95 16.64
CA LYS A 453 16.24 -19.23 17.01
C LYS A 453 15.23 -20.20 17.62
N PHE A 454 14.33 -19.70 18.44
CA PHE A 454 13.29 -20.51 19.08
C PHE A 454 12.26 -20.97 18.05
N GLU A 455 11.76 -20.08 17.21
CA GLU A 455 10.81 -20.37 16.13
C GLU A 455 11.35 -21.42 15.16
N ARG A 456 12.62 -21.27 14.74
CA ARG A 456 13.29 -22.28 13.89
C ARG A 456 13.34 -23.66 14.56
N ASN A 457 13.71 -23.72 15.84
CA ASN A 457 13.76 -25.00 16.57
C ASN A 457 12.38 -25.59 16.77
N LEU A 458 11.37 -24.78 17.09
CA LEU A 458 10.00 -25.23 17.23
C LEU A 458 9.41 -25.68 15.88
N GLY A 459 9.66 -24.92 14.81
CA GLY A 459 9.22 -25.27 13.46
C GLY A 459 9.78 -26.62 13.00
N ASN A 460 11.09 -26.87 13.21
CA ASN A 460 11.69 -28.16 12.89
C ASN A 460 11.03 -29.33 13.68
N LYS A 461 10.68 -29.12 14.96
CA LYS A 461 9.99 -30.16 15.75
C LYS A 461 8.58 -30.42 15.26
N ILE A 462 7.86 -29.37 14.83
CA ILE A 462 6.50 -29.51 14.28
C ILE A 462 6.56 -30.19 12.90
N MET A 463 7.53 -29.82 12.06
CA MET A 463 7.71 -30.42 10.73
C MET A 463 8.10 -31.92 10.78
N ASN A 464 8.63 -32.41 11.91
CA ASN A 464 8.92 -33.84 12.11
C ASN A 464 7.67 -34.68 12.43
N ILE A 465 6.47 -34.08 12.51
CA ILE A 465 5.19 -34.80 12.64
C ILE A 465 4.75 -35.18 11.22
N ASP A 466 4.59 -36.49 10.94
CA ASP A 466 4.38 -37.04 9.59
C ASP A 466 3.21 -36.44 8.81
N SER A 467 2.17 -36.00 9.49
CA SER A 467 0.99 -35.40 8.87
C SER A 467 1.12 -33.91 8.56
N VAL A 468 2.18 -33.23 9.05
CA VAL A 468 2.38 -31.79 8.85
C VAL A 468 2.90 -31.52 7.46
N GLN A 469 2.27 -30.60 6.76
CA GLN A 469 2.66 -30.15 5.43
C GLN A 469 3.52 -28.89 5.45
N SER A 470 3.17 -27.94 6.31
CA SER A 470 3.90 -26.66 6.41
C SER A 470 3.70 -26.01 7.77
N VAL A 471 4.70 -25.22 8.16
CA VAL A 471 4.68 -24.37 9.35
C VAL A 471 5.04 -22.96 8.94
N THR A 472 4.18 -21.99 9.24
CA THR A 472 4.41 -20.57 8.93
C THR A 472 4.35 -19.75 10.21
N PHE A 473 5.46 -19.09 10.55
CA PHE A 473 5.52 -18.15 11.67
C PHE A 473 5.18 -16.74 11.24
N TYR A 474 4.34 -16.06 11.99
CA TYR A 474 3.91 -14.69 11.67
C TYR A 474 5.03 -13.65 11.77
N SER A 475 6.05 -13.88 12.59
CA SER A 475 7.25 -13.05 12.63
C SER A 475 7.92 -12.91 11.26
N SER A 476 7.93 -13.99 10.47
CA SER A 476 8.45 -14.01 9.10
C SER A 476 7.55 -13.22 8.14
N LEU A 477 6.23 -13.41 8.24
CA LEU A 477 5.25 -12.65 7.45
C LEU A 477 5.31 -11.17 7.79
N GLN A 478 5.31 -10.82 9.08
CA GLN A 478 5.45 -9.42 9.53
C GLN A 478 6.72 -8.77 8.99
N LYS A 479 7.85 -9.50 8.95
CA LYS A 479 9.09 -9.01 8.39
C LYS A 479 8.96 -8.73 6.90
N ASN A 480 8.43 -9.69 6.13
CA ASN A 480 8.24 -9.51 4.68
C ASN A 480 7.32 -8.33 4.37
N PHE A 481 6.22 -8.18 5.11
CA PHE A 481 5.34 -7.02 4.99
C PHE A 481 6.03 -5.71 5.38
N LYS A 482 6.83 -5.70 6.45
CA LYS A 482 7.61 -4.51 6.83
C LYS A 482 8.62 -4.12 5.75
N ASP A 483 9.30 -5.08 5.15
CA ASP A 483 10.26 -4.82 4.07
C ASP A 483 9.54 -4.27 2.81
N MET A 484 8.34 -4.80 2.49
CA MET A 484 7.48 -4.28 1.43
C MET A 484 7.01 -2.83 1.73
N ILE A 485 6.52 -2.57 2.94
CA ILE A 485 6.08 -1.25 3.37
C ILE A 485 7.23 -0.24 3.33
N LYS A 486 8.43 -0.66 3.73
CA LYS A 486 9.63 0.19 3.69
C LYS A 486 9.92 0.68 2.28
N SER A 487 9.72 -0.15 1.28
CA SER A 487 9.88 0.26 -0.13
C SER A 487 8.89 1.34 -0.54
N ILE A 488 7.63 1.22 -0.13
CA ILE A 488 6.61 2.25 -0.37
C ILE A 488 6.94 3.54 0.40
N SER A 489 7.46 3.42 1.62
CA SER A 489 7.86 4.58 2.43
C SER A 489 8.91 5.46 1.76
N TYR A 490 9.83 4.92 0.96
CA TYR A 490 10.78 5.73 0.19
C TYR A 490 10.07 6.64 -0.82
N ILE A 491 9.04 6.15 -1.49
CA ILE A 491 8.24 6.93 -2.44
C ILE A 491 7.51 8.06 -1.70
N VAL A 492 6.92 7.74 -0.55
CA VAL A 492 6.24 8.73 0.30
C VAL A 492 7.19 9.82 0.78
N VAL A 493 8.41 9.47 1.19
CA VAL A 493 9.44 10.45 1.60
C VAL A 493 9.75 11.43 0.48
N VAL A 494 9.90 10.96 -0.76
CA VAL A 494 10.14 11.85 -1.92
C VAL A 494 8.95 12.77 -2.16
N LEU A 495 7.72 12.26 -2.04
CA LEU A 495 6.52 13.08 -2.17
C LEU A 495 6.43 14.15 -1.08
N VAL A 496 6.74 13.80 0.18
CA VAL A 496 6.77 14.74 1.31
C VAL A 496 7.83 15.81 1.11
N ILE A 497 9.04 15.44 0.66
CA ILE A 497 10.12 16.40 0.36
C ILE A 497 9.68 17.35 -0.77
N SER A 498 9.08 16.82 -1.84
CA SER A 498 8.56 17.63 -2.95
C SER A 498 7.48 18.61 -2.49
N ALA A 499 6.55 18.16 -1.64
CA ALA A 499 5.53 19.00 -1.04
C ALA A 499 6.13 20.07 -0.11
N ALA A 500 7.16 19.73 0.65
CA ALA A 500 7.89 20.67 1.52
C ALA A 500 8.62 21.75 0.71
N CYS A 501 9.30 21.36 -0.37
CA CYS A 501 9.93 22.31 -1.30
C CYS A 501 8.89 23.26 -1.94
N LEU A 502 7.76 22.72 -2.37
CA LEU A 502 6.67 23.53 -2.90
C LEU A 502 6.14 24.51 -1.85
N ALA A 503 5.90 24.04 -0.63
CA ALA A 503 5.44 24.87 0.48
C ALA A 503 6.40 26.04 0.74
N PHE A 504 7.70 25.77 0.76
CA PHE A 504 8.72 26.80 0.93
C PHE A 504 8.66 27.85 -0.17
N VAL A 505 8.61 27.44 -1.45
CA VAL A 505 8.54 28.35 -2.59
C VAL A 505 7.27 29.20 -2.57
N VAL A 506 6.11 28.59 -2.26
CA VAL A 506 4.83 29.28 -2.15
C VAL A 506 4.87 30.34 -1.05
N LEU A 507 5.28 29.97 0.14
CA LEU A 507 5.35 30.88 1.27
C LEU A 507 6.36 32.01 1.03
N TYR A 508 7.51 31.70 0.42
CA TYR A 508 8.49 32.71 0.00
C TYR A 508 7.88 33.72 -0.96
N ASN A 509 7.20 33.23 -2.01
CA ASN A 509 6.55 34.10 -2.99
C ASN A 509 5.46 34.97 -2.36
N LEU A 510 4.59 34.38 -1.53
CA LEU A 510 3.53 35.12 -0.84
C LEU A 510 4.09 36.19 0.10
N SER A 511 5.13 35.87 0.86
CA SER A 511 5.80 36.84 1.74
C SER A 511 6.45 37.98 0.93
N ASN A 512 7.10 37.63 -0.18
CA ASN A 512 7.70 38.61 -1.09
C ASN A 512 6.65 39.57 -1.68
N VAL A 513 5.52 39.04 -2.14
CA VAL A 513 4.39 39.84 -2.65
C VAL A 513 3.83 40.75 -1.54
N ASN A 514 3.63 40.21 -0.33
CA ASN A 514 3.10 40.98 0.81
C ASN A 514 4.00 42.21 1.13
N ILE A 515 5.33 42.02 1.12
CA ILE A 515 6.28 43.12 1.38
C ILE A 515 6.24 44.15 0.22
N SER A 516 6.24 43.71 -1.03
CA SER A 516 6.25 44.60 -2.20
C SER A 516 5.01 45.47 -2.28
N GLU A 517 3.83 44.89 -2.08
CA GLU A 517 2.56 45.63 -2.10
C GLU A 517 2.43 46.67 -0.98
N ARG A 518 3.13 46.45 0.14
CA ARG A 518 3.09 47.34 1.31
C ARG A 518 4.29 48.26 1.43
N LYS A 519 5.14 48.36 0.40
CA LYS A 519 6.37 49.13 0.45
C LYS A 519 6.14 50.58 0.92
N ARG A 520 5.06 51.23 0.46
CA ARG A 520 4.68 52.58 0.91
C ARG A 520 4.20 52.64 2.35
N GLU A 521 3.34 51.70 2.78
CA GLU A 521 2.87 51.63 4.18
C GLU A 521 4.06 51.43 5.14
N ILE A 522 5.00 50.54 4.74
CA ILE A 522 6.21 50.25 5.53
C ILE A 522 7.11 51.50 5.62
N ALA A 523 7.30 52.22 4.50
CA ALA A 523 8.07 53.45 4.46
C ALA A 523 7.43 54.52 5.36
N THR A 524 6.10 54.69 5.32
CA THR A 524 5.35 55.62 6.19
C THR A 524 5.55 55.33 7.65
N ILE A 525 5.41 54.03 8.06
CA ILE A 525 5.60 53.61 9.45
C ILE A 525 7.04 53.86 9.89
N LYS A 526 8.05 53.61 9.05
CA LYS A 526 9.45 53.91 9.34
C LYS A 526 9.69 55.41 9.51
N VAL A 527 9.08 56.27 8.69
CA VAL A 527 9.18 57.76 8.84
C VAL A 527 8.49 58.25 10.11
N LEU A 528 7.44 57.57 10.58
CA LEU A 528 6.78 57.86 11.85
C LEU A 528 7.58 57.42 13.07
N GLY A 529 8.82 56.93 12.88
CA GLY A 529 9.74 56.61 13.97
C GLY A 529 9.63 55.18 14.55
N PHE A 530 8.88 54.28 13.93
CA PHE A 530 8.81 52.88 14.35
C PHE A 530 10.16 52.18 14.15
N THR A 531 10.57 51.43 15.16
CA THR A 531 11.80 50.63 15.12
C THR A 531 11.74 49.49 14.13
N ARG A 532 12.89 49.01 13.67
CA ARG A 532 12.97 47.86 12.75
C ARG A 532 12.20 46.62 13.28
N LYS A 533 12.29 46.33 14.58
CA LYS A 533 11.60 45.20 15.23
C LYS A 533 10.07 45.36 15.20
N GLU A 534 9.59 46.59 15.39
CA GLU A 534 8.14 46.86 15.33
C GLU A 534 7.58 46.74 13.93
N VAL A 535 8.31 47.20 12.92
CA VAL A 535 7.95 47.04 11.50
C VAL A 535 7.92 45.57 11.12
N ASP A 536 8.95 44.79 11.50
CA ASP A 536 8.98 43.35 11.28
C ASP A 536 7.81 42.65 11.96
N ALA A 537 7.55 42.99 13.23
CA ALA A 537 6.42 42.43 13.99
C ALA A 537 5.06 42.77 13.33
N TYR A 538 4.91 43.97 12.78
CA TYR A 538 3.70 44.40 12.11
C TYR A 538 3.37 43.55 10.88
N ILE A 539 4.39 43.26 10.04
CA ILE A 539 4.22 42.47 8.82
C ILE A 539 4.08 40.99 9.13
N ASN A 540 4.96 40.47 10.01
CA ASN A 540 5.01 39.05 10.32
C ASN A 540 3.75 38.57 11.05
N ARG A 541 3.10 39.40 11.87
CA ARG A 541 1.81 39.05 12.52
C ARG A 541 0.74 38.63 11.52
N GLU A 542 0.59 39.35 10.43
CA GLU A 542 -0.40 39.00 9.40
C GLU A 542 -0.04 37.67 8.73
N THR A 543 1.21 37.50 8.35
CA THR A 543 1.70 36.28 7.69
C THR A 543 1.56 35.07 8.62
N ILE A 544 1.90 35.22 9.92
CA ILE A 544 1.73 34.15 10.90
C ILE A 544 0.26 33.76 11.07
N LEU A 545 -0.65 34.75 11.20
CA LEU A 545 -2.08 34.48 11.32
C LEU A 545 -2.63 33.74 10.09
N LEU A 546 -2.25 34.18 8.89
CA LEU A 546 -2.64 33.54 7.65
C LEU A 546 -2.05 32.13 7.53
N THR A 547 -0.83 31.92 8.03
CA THR A 547 -0.21 30.59 8.04
C THR A 547 -0.93 29.66 9.00
N ILE A 548 -1.27 30.10 10.19
CA ILE A 548 -2.04 29.30 11.16
C ILE A 548 -3.42 28.94 10.60
N LEU A 549 -4.17 29.92 10.07
CA LEU A 549 -5.49 29.66 9.48
C LEU A 549 -5.41 28.76 8.26
N GLY A 550 -4.46 29.04 7.36
CA GLY A 550 -4.25 28.23 6.16
C GLY A 550 -3.84 26.80 6.49
N SER A 551 -2.92 26.60 7.45
CA SER A 551 -2.52 25.26 7.85
C SER A 551 -3.65 24.48 8.54
N LEU A 552 -4.46 25.09 9.38
CA LEU A 552 -5.63 24.42 9.99
C LEU A 552 -6.65 23.98 8.93
N ILE A 553 -6.94 24.83 7.95
CA ILE A 553 -7.80 24.46 6.81
C ILE A 553 -7.13 23.34 6.00
N GLY A 554 -5.81 23.44 5.81
CA GLY A 554 -5.01 22.44 5.11
C GLY A 554 -5.01 21.07 5.79
N LEU A 555 -5.02 21.01 7.14
CA LEU A 555 -5.19 19.74 7.87
C LEU A 555 -6.51 19.06 7.48
N GLY A 556 -7.61 19.82 7.41
CA GLY A 556 -8.92 19.29 7.01
C GLY A 556 -8.96 18.82 5.55
N ILE A 557 -8.43 19.62 4.62
CA ILE A 557 -8.32 19.25 3.21
C ILE A 557 -7.40 18.04 3.04
N GLY A 558 -6.31 17.96 3.82
CA GLY A 558 -5.35 16.86 3.82
C GLY A 558 -5.96 15.51 4.17
N ILE A 559 -6.93 15.48 5.08
CA ILE A 559 -7.71 14.25 5.39
C ILE A 559 -8.45 13.78 4.14
N GLY A 560 -9.17 14.69 3.46
CA GLY A 560 -9.90 14.36 2.23
C GLY A 560 -8.96 13.86 1.12
N LEU A 561 -7.81 14.53 0.94
CA LEU A 561 -6.79 14.15 -0.03
C LEU A 561 -6.18 12.78 0.30
N HIS A 562 -5.85 12.53 1.57
CA HIS A 562 -5.38 11.24 2.04
C HIS A 562 -6.37 10.12 1.71
N HIS A 563 -7.65 10.29 2.04
CA HIS A 563 -8.69 9.30 1.71
C HIS A 563 -8.80 9.03 0.21
N LEU A 564 -8.73 10.07 -0.61
CA LEU A 564 -8.76 9.94 -2.08
C LEU A 564 -7.57 9.12 -2.59
N ILE A 565 -6.36 9.43 -2.12
CA ILE A 565 -5.14 8.73 -2.52
C ILE A 565 -5.18 7.28 -2.05
N MET A 566 -5.58 7.03 -0.81
CA MET A 566 -5.67 5.67 -0.27
C MET A 566 -6.67 4.81 -1.05
N ASN A 567 -7.80 5.38 -1.50
CA ASN A 567 -8.76 4.66 -2.35
C ASN A 567 -8.18 4.27 -3.71
N LEU A 568 -7.32 5.13 -4.29
CA LEU A 568 -6.71 4.87 -5.60
C LEU A 568 -5.49 3.94 -5.51
N ALA A 569 -4.76 4.00 -4.40
CA ALA A 569 -3.56 3.19 -4.17
C ALA A 569 -3.87 1.79 -3.62
N GLU A 570 -5.10 1.54 -3.16
CA GLU A 570 -5.47 0.32 -2.45
C GLU A 570 -5.38 -0.92 -3.35
N MET A 571 -4.76 -1.97 -2.82
CA MET A 571 -4.58 -3.26 -3.51
C MET A 571 -5.86 -4.09 -3.55
N ASP A 572 -5.94 -5.05 -4.48
CA ASP A 572 -7.08 -5.96 -4.54
C ASP A 572 -7.20 -6.84 -3.31
N ASP A 573 -6.06 -7.34 -2.82
CA ASP A 573 -5.99 -8.29 -1.71
C ASP A 573 -5.59 -7.63 -0.37
N ILE A 574 -5.24 -6.32 -0.36
CA ILE A 574 -4.83 -5.62 0.86
C ILE A 574 -5.69 -4.38 1.05
N MET A 575 -6.31 -4.27 2.21
CA MET A 575 -7.00 -3.07 2.64
C MET A 575 -6.00 -2.14 3.33
N PHE A 576 -5.94 -0.88 2.91
CA PHE A 576 -5.10 0.09 3.59
C PHE A 576 -5.85 0.73 4.77
N GLY A 577 -5.13 1.00 5.85
CA GLY A 577 -5.62 1.80 6.96
C GLY A 577 -6.02 3.20 6.47
N ARG A 578 -6.98 3.82 7.13
CA ARG A 578 -7.43 5.19 6.80
C ARG A 578 -7.25 6.14 7.98
N THR A 579 -6.45 5.72 8.93
CA THR A 579 -6.14 6.49 10.14
C THR A 579 -4.85 7.26 9.93
N ILE A 580 -4.89 8.55 10.26
CA ILE A 580 -3.70 9.41 10.32
C ILE A 580 -3.38 9.58 11.79
N ASN A 581 -2.13 9.34 12.18
CA ASN A 581 -1.68 9.51 13.55
C ASN A 581 -1.76 10.99 13.98
N SER A 582 -2.16 11.25 15.23
CA SER A 582 -2.22 12.61 15.78
C SER A 582 -0.87 13.33 15.67
N ILE A 583 0.24 12.60 15.76
CA ILE A 583 1.59 13.14 15.60
C ILE A 583 1.82 13.68 14.20
N SER A 584 1.32 13.05 13.15
CA SER A 584 1.48 13.48 11.75
C SER A 584 0.77 14.81 11.47
N TYR A 585 -0.38 15.06 12.10
CA TYR A 585 -1.02 16.38 12.05
C TYR A 585 -0.14 17.46 12.70
N VAL A 586 0.42 17.15 13.88
CA VAL A 586 1.28 18.09 14.59
C VAL A 586 2.56 18.36 13.79
N ILE A 587 3.20 17.34 13.24
CA ILE A 587 4.40 17.50 12.42
C ILE A 587 4.11 18.35 11.18
N SER A 588 3.03 18.09 10.45
CA SER A 588 2.64 18.86 9.26
C SER A 588 2.38 20.34 9.61
N PHE A 589 1.70 20.58 10.72
CA PHE A 589 1.42 21.93 11.21
C PHE A 589 2.71 22.65 11.61
N VAL A 590 3.57 22.02 12.42
CA VAL A 590 4.84 22.58 12.88
C VAL A 590 5.80 22.84 11.70
N MET A 591 5.87 21.93 10.73
CA MET A 591 6.68 22.12 9.51
C MET A 591 6.19 23.35 8.73
N THR A 592 4.88 23.50 8.52
CA THR A 592 4.32 24.65 7.79
C THR A 592 4.65 25.97 8.51
N ILE A 593 4.51 26.02 9.83
CA ILE A 593 4.90 27.19 10.64
C ILE A 593 6.42 27.39 10.61
N GLY A 594 7.20 26.33 10.70
CA GLY A 594 8.66 26.37 10.62
C GLY A 594 9.16 26.96 9.29
N PHE A 595 8.58 26.56 8.17
CA PHE A 595 8.88 27.16 6.86
C PHE A 595 8.56 28.65 6.83
N ASN A 596 7.39 29.05 7.38
CA ASN A 596 7.06 30.47 7.48
C ASN A 596 8.06 31.25 8.37
N ALA A 597 8.51 30.67 9.49
CA ALA A 597 9.51 31.30 10.34
C ALA A 597 10.85 31.47 9.62
N ILE A 598 11.33 30.44 8.92
CA ILE A 598 12.57 30.52 8.11
C ILE A 598 12.45 31.60 7.04
N ILE A 599 11.32 31.66 6.33
CA ILE A 599 11.08 32.65 5.30
C ILE A 599 11.03 34.05 5.87
N ASN A 600 10.38 34.26 7.01
CA ASN A 600 10.36 35.55 7.69
C ASN A 600 11.77 36.02 8.07
N LEU A 601 12.63 35.09 8.51
CA LEU A 601 14.05 35.40 8.75
C LEU A 601 14.79 35.81 7.47
N CYS A 602 14.55 35.11 6.36
CA CYS A 602 15.13 35.48 5.06
C CYS A 602 14.62 36.85 4.58
N MET A 603 13.35 37.17 4.84
CA MET A 603 12.73 38.43 4.42
C MET A 603 13.13 39.62 5.29
N HIS A 604 13.61 39.40 6.51
CA HIS A 604 14.08 40.45 7.41
C HIS A 604 15.11 41.37 6.74
N LYS A 605 16.07 40.79 6.03
CA LYS A 605 17.10 41.55 5.28
C LYS A 605 16.47 42.45 4.19
N LYS A 606 15.45 41.94 3.50
CA LYS A 606 14.74 42.70 2.45
C LYS A 606 13.91 43.83 3.04
N LEU A 607 13.25 43.64 4.18
CA LEU A 607 12.49 44.66 4.91
C LEU A 607 13.38 45.81 5.39
N ASN A 608 14.58 45.50 5.86
CA ASN A 608 15.52 46.48 6.35
C ASN A 608 16.04 47.39 5.23
N ASN A 609 16.19 46.86 4.00
CA ASN A 609 16.73 47.58 2.84
C ASN A 609 15.70 48.49 2.13
N ILE A 610 14.47 48.58 2.61
CA ILE A 610 13.47 49.50 2.04
C ILE A 610 13.87 50.95 2.38
N GLN A 611 14.22 51.72 1.35
CA GLN A 611 14.59 53.13 1.45
C GLN A 611 13.31 53.98 1.63
N MET A 612 13.31 54.82 2.67
CA MET A 612 12.15 55.63 3.07
C MET A 612 11.82 56.69 2.02
N VAL A 613 12.87 57.43 1.57
CA VAL A 613 12.72 58.59 0.66
C VAL A 613 12.24 58.16 -0.73
N GLU A 614 12.87 57.13 -1.32
CA GLU A 614 12.47 56.62 -2.63
C GLU A 614 11.08 56.00 -2.66
N SER A 615 10.69 55.37 -1.54
CA SER A 615 9.38 54.68 -1.45
C SER A 615 8.22 55.65 -1.25
N LEU A 616 8.48 56.88 -0.79
CA LEU A 616 7.50 57.92 -0.53
C LEU A 616 7.48 59.00 -1.64
N LYS A 617 8.55 59.11 -2.45
CA LYS A 617 8.50 60.00 -3.63
C LYS A 617 7.32 59.56 -4.49
N ALA A 618 6.38 60.48 -4.66
CA ALA A 618 5.36 60.34 -5.69
C ALA A 618 6.10 60.22 -7.03
N VAL A 619 5.64 59.29 -7.84
CA VAL A 619 6.09 59.27 -9.27
C VAL A 619 5.46 60.53 -9.87
N GLU A 620 6.25 61.63 -9.91
CA GLU A 620 5.90 62.79 -10.71
C GLU A 620 5.90 62.41 -12.19
#